data_32586b6a9b8738962696bbedf6bb297d
#
_entry.id   32586b6a9b8738962696bbedf6bb297d
#
_cell.length_a   1.000
_cell.length_b   1.000
_cell.length_c   1.000
_cell.angle_alpha   90.00
_cell.angle_beta   90.00
_cell.angle_gamma   90.00
#
_symmetry.space_group_name_H-M   'P 1'
#
loop_
_entity.id
_entity.type
_entity.pdbx_description
1 polymer ?
#
loop_
_entity_poly.entity_id
_entity_poly.type
_entity_poly.pdbx_seq_one_letter_code
_entity_poly.pdbx_strand_id
1 'polypeptide(L)'
;MDAIRQSFEGQLGAALPGLEITLERPRSGELGDLAFPCFRAAKQLGKNPVQLSQELAGTIVIEGATLVAAGPYLNLKLAPETRARAVLVSILEPSANRPYGSRPANGKKVIVEYSSPNIAKLFTIGHLRSTMIGHALAQTHQFLGYDVTRLNHLGDWGTQFGTLLAAYTRWALKENPELEGDFEWAEPAPEGRRTPLFRLFQLYVRFHADEVQDPAMRDEARGWFQRLEAGDAEARRLWSWFREISLREFQRIYDRLGVRFDTLAEGEAFYEDRLAPTMQLLEDAGLLVEGEKGARIINLEDVGIGTPCLVQKGDGTSIYATRDLAAALYRKSAYAFDRCLYVVGTDQVLHFQQIFAVLDKLDPWFKGRMLHTPFGMVKLPEGKMSTRKGNVIFLEDVLDEATSAWPPSSRRRIPS
;
A
#
# COMPACT_ATOMS: atom_id res chain seq x y z
N MET A 1 30.77 1.15 -9.25
CA MET A 1 31.03 -0.26 -8.86
C MET A 1 30.76 -1.23 -10.00
N ASP A 2 29.62 -1.11 -10.69
CA ASP A 2 29.26 -2.04 -11.77
C ASP A 2 30.25 -2.05 -12.94
N ALA A 3 30.76 -0.89 -13.37
CA ALA A 3 31.76 -0.80 -14.44
C ALA A 3 33.09 -1.51 -14.08
N ILE A 4 33.55 -1.37 -12.84
CA ILE A 4 34.78 -2.03 -12.35
C ILE A 4 34.55 -3.54 -12.26
N ARG A 5 33.39 -3.95 -11.78
CA ARG A 5 33.00 -5.36 -11.75
C ARG A 5 32.98 -5.96 -13.15
N GLN A 6 32.34 -5.30 -14.09
CA GLN A 6 32.26 -5.73 -15.50
C GLN A 6 33.67 -5.81 -16.11
N SER A 7 34.53 -4.81 -15.84
CA SER A 7 35.93 -4.83 -16.32
C SER A 7 36.69 -6.02 -15.75
N PHE A 8 36.51 -6.32 -14.45
CA PHE A 8 37.17 -7.46 -13.80
C PHE A 8 36.65 -8.80 -14.34
N GLU A 9 35.33 -8.95 -14.47
CA GLU A 9 34.69 -10.13 -15.08
C GLU A 9 35.14 -10.32 -16.55
N GLY A 10 35.23 -9.25 -17.32
CA GLY A 10 35.67 -9.28 -18.72
C GLY A 10 37.12 -9.71 -18.85
N GLN A 11 38.04 -9.19 -18.02
CA GLN A 11 39.47 -9.58 -18.07
C GLN A 11 39.69 -11.02 -17.54
N LEU A 12 38.93 -11.44 -16.53
CA LEU A 12 38.94 -12.85 -16.10
C LEU A 12 38.42 -13.76 -17.20
N GLY A 13 37.35 -13.39 -17.90
CA GLY A 13 36.79 -14.13 -19.02
C GLY A 13 37.79 -14.26 -20.20
N ALA A 14 38.54 -13.20 -20.48
CA ALA A 14 39.63 -13.24 -21.48
C ALA A 14 40.80 -14.12 -21.07
N ALA A 15 41.18 -14.08 -19.78
CA ALA A 15 42.28 -14.92 -19.24
C ALA A 15 41.86 -16.39 -19.07
N LEU A 16 40.59 -16.68 -18.93
CA LEU A 16 40.02 -18.00 -18.63
C LEU A 16 38.91 -18.35 -19.64
N PRO A 17 39.21 -18.49 -20.93
CA PRO A 17 38.18 -18.68 -21.96
C PRO A 17 37.36 -19.95 -21.74
N GLY A 18 36.04 -19.85 -21.87
CA GLY A 18 35.12 -20.99 -21.69
C GLY A 18 34.76 -21.32 -20.24
N LEU A 19 35.27 -20.55 -19.27
CA LEU A 19 34.95 -20.75 -17.86
C LEU A 19 33.90 -19.74 -17.39
N GLU A 20 33.03 -20.20 -16.52
CA GLU A 20 32.03 -19.33 -15.84
C GLU A 20 32.74 -18.51 -14.76
N ILE A 21 32.66 -17.18 -14.89
CA ILE A 21 33.24 -16.24 -13.92
C ILE A 21 32.18 -15.87 -12.89
N THR A 22 32.42 -16.22 -11.64
CA THR A 22 31.57 -15.85 -10.52
C THR A 22 32.37 -15.07 -9.48
N LEU A 23 32.01 -13.81 -9.26
CA LEU A 23 32.63 -12.97 -8.25
C LEU A 23 31.81 -12.99 -6.95
N GLU A 24 32.53 -13.00 -5.82
CA GLU A 24 31.93 -12.93 -4.50
C GLU A 24 32.51 -11.77 -3.66
N ARG A 25 31.90 -11.48 -2.53
CA ARG A 25 32.46 -10.57 -1.56
C ARG A 25 33.47 -11.30 -0.68
N PRO A 26 34.68 -10.72 -0.46
CA PRO A 26 35.61 -11.25 0.52
C PRO A 26 34.98 -11.28 1.93
N ARG A 27 35.43 -12.21 2.78
CA ARG A 27 34.94 -12.35 4.16
C ARG A 27 35.27 -11.14 5.04
N SER A 28 36.30 -10.38 4.71
CA SER A 28 36.73 -9.16 5.38
C SER A 28 36.99 -8.07 4.34
N GLY A 29 36.61 -6.81 4.64
CA GLY A 29 36.91 -5.66 3.79
C GLY A 29 38.40 -5.36 3.68
N GLU A 30 39.24 -5.86 4.56
CA GLU A 30 40.69 -5.77 4.47
C GLU A 30 41.25 -6.57 3.29
N LEU A 31 40.61 -7.68 2.93
CA LEU A 31 40.97 -8.53 1.83
C LEU A 31 40.62 -7.95 0.45
N GLY A 32 39.72 -6.97 0.38
CA GLY A 32 39.36 -6.32 -0.86
C GLY A 32 37.84 -6.09 -0.99
N ASP A 33 37.42 -5.65 -2.16
CA ASP A 33 36.04 -5.32 -2.48
C ASP A 33 35.33 -6.44 -3.25
N LEU A 34 36.06 -7.17 -4.08
CA LEU A 34 35.59 -8.32 -4.87
C LEU A 34 36.62 -9.44 -4.78
N ALA A 35 36.17 -10.69 -4.89
CA ALA A 35 37.01 -11.88 -4.91
C ALA A 35 36.57 -12.82 -6.03
N PHE A 36 37.57 -13.41 -6.70
CA PHE A 36 37.37 -14.52 -7.61
C PHE A 36 37.96 -15.79 -6.97
N PRO A 37 37.11 -16.80 -6.63
CA PRO A 37 37.61 -18.09 -6.11
C PRO A 37 38.16 -18.93 -7.25
N CYS A 38 39.44 -19.18 -7.25
CA CYS A 38 40.16 -19.91 -8.32
C CYS A 38 39.94 -21.44 -8.32
N PHE A 39 39.25 -22.01 -7.34
CA PHE A 39 39.07 -23.45 -7.19
C PHE A 39 38.53 -24.17 -8.43
N ARG A 40 37.39 -23.66 -8.95
CA ARG A 40 36.70 -24.28 -10.10
C ARG A 40 37.51 -24.14 -11.37
N ALA A 41 38.07 -22.95 -11.61
CA ALA A 41 38.91 -22.67 -12.75
C ALA A 41 40.19 -23.51 -12.72
N ALA A 42 40.86 -23.58 -11.59
CA ALA A 42 42.05 -24.38 -11.41
C ALA A 42 41.83 -25.87 -11.66
N LYS A 43 40.71 -26.42 -11.15
CA LYS A 43 40.31 -27.81 -11.40
C LYS A 43 40.12 -28.11 -12.88
N GLN A 44 39.49 -27.22 -13.63
CA GLN A 44 39.26 -27.39 -15.07
C GLN A 44 40.53 -27.27 -15.90
N LEU A 45 41.48 -26.42 -15.43
CA LEU A 45 42.78 -26.22 -16.08
C LEU A 45 43.86 -27.19 -15.62
N GLY A 46 43.60 -28.08 -14.66
CA GLY A 46 44.59 -28.98 -14.08
C GLY A 46 45.71 -28.25 -13.30
N LYS A 47 45.42 -27.05 -12.78
CA LYS A 47 46.36 -26.20 -12.05
C LYS A 47 46.11 -26.17 -10.55
N ASN A 48 47.14 -25.74 -9.80
CA ASN A 48 46.95 -25.43 -8.38
C ASN A 48 46.20 -24.10 -8.22
N PRO A 49 45.13 -24.03 -7.39
CA PRO A 49 44.33 -22.80 -7.22
C PRO A 49 45.15 -21.59 -6.73
N VAL A 50 46.15 -21.81 -5.87
CA VAL A 50 47.04 -20.75 -5.35
C VAL A 50 47.95 -20.21 -6.45
N GLN A 51 48.52 -21.11 -7.26
CA GLN A 51 49.33 -20.70 -8.42
C GLN A 51 48.52 -19.94 -9.44
N LEU A 52 47.30 -20.40 -9.71
CA LEU A 52 46.39 -19.70 -10.63
C LEU A 52 46.04 -18.29 -10.14
N SER A 53 45.77 -18.12 -8.84
CA SER A 53 45.49 -16.79 -8.30
C SER A 53 46.69 -15.84 -8.42
N GLN A 54 47.90 -16.33 -8.26
CA GLN A 54 49.15 -15.57 -8.41
C GLN A 54 49.41 -15.18 -9.88
N GLU A 55 49.23 -16.11 -10.82
CA GLU A 55 49.36 -15.87 -12.25
C GLU A 55 48.36 -14.76 -12.71
N LEU A 56 47.12 -14.89 -12.31
CA LEU A 56 46.06 -13.91 -12.65
C LEU A 56 46.36 -12.54 -12.02
N ALA A 57 46.87 -12.50 -10.78
CA ALA A 57 47.24 -11.24 -10.13
C ALA A 57 48.38 -10.50 -10.87
N GLY A 58 49.28 -11.25 -11.50
CA GLY A 58 50.37 -10.68 -12.30
C GLY A 58 49.97 -10.29 -13.74
N THR A 59 48.86 -10.80 -14.25
CA THR A 59 48.46 -10.64 -15.65
C THR A 59 47.31 -9.64 -15.85
N ILE A 60 46.38 -9.63 -14.92
CA ILE A 60 45.16 -8.77 -15.00
C ILE A 60 45.48 -7.39 -14.42
N VAL A 61 45.08 -6.33 -15.14
CA VAL A 61 45.24 -4.94 -14.67
C VAL A 61 43.90 -4.24 -14.71
N ILE A 62 43.46 -3.76 -13.56
CA ILE A 62 42.23 -2.99 -13.42
C ILE A 62 42.59 -1.58 -12.97
N GLU A 63 42.23 -0.60 -13.77
CA GLU A 63 42.47 0.80 -13.46
C GLU A 63 41.80 1.21 -12.12
N GLY A 64 42.56 1.84 -11.25
CA GLY A 64 42.07 2.29 -9.92
C GLY A 64 41.87 1.17 -8.91
N ALA A 65 42.41 -0.04 -9.16
CA ALA A 65 42.33 -1.16 -8.26
C ALA A 65 43.68 -1.94 -8.21
N THR A 66 43.91 -2.63 -7.13
CA THR A 66 45.03 -3.57 -6.95
C THR A 66 44.48 -4.99 -6.86
N LEU A 67 45.13 -5.91 -7.59
CA LEU A 67 44.81 -7.32 -7.50
C LEU A 67 45.80 -8.02 -6.56
N VAL A 68 45.30 -8.77 -5.60
CA VAL A 68 46.09 -9.48 -4.59
C VAL A 68 45.67 -10.93 -4.53
N ALA A 69 46.63 -11.84 -4.76
CA ALA A 69 46.43 -13.25 -4.52
C ALA A 69 46.47 -13.53 -3.00
N ALA A 70 45.38 -14.06 -2.45
CA ALA A 70 45.25 -14.46 -1.06
C ALA A 70 44.88 -15.94 -0.98
N GLY A 71 45.89 -16.80 -0.96
CA GLY A 71 45.68 -18.23 -1.12
C GLY A 71 44.99 -18.54 -2.47
N PRO A 72 43.91 -19.32 -2.49
CA PRO A 72 43.20 -19.69 -3.72
C PRO A 72 42.23 -18.61 -4.22
N TYR A 73 42.31 -17.40 -3.70
CA TYR A 73 41.45 -16.28 -4.09
C TYR A 73 42.24 -15.16 -4.77
N LEU A 74 41.72 -14.65 -5.86
CA LEU A 74 42.20 -13.40 -6.45
C LEU A 74 41.27 -12.28 -5.98
N ASN A 75 41.80 -11.41 -5.13
CA ASN A 75 41.06 -10.31 -4.54
C ASN A 75 41.34 -9.00 -5.27
N LEU A 76 40.30 -8.26 -5.59
CA LEU A 76 40.35 -6.89 -6.12
C LEU A 76 40.12 -5.91 -4.96
N LYS A 77 41.08 -5.00 -4.75
CA LYS A 77 41.03 -3.94 -3.77
C LYS A 77 41.05 -2.59 -4.49
N LEU A 78 39.97 -1.81 -4.34
CA LEU A 78 39.88 -0.47 -4.91
C LEU A 78 40.81 0.50 -4.19
N ALA A 79 41.47 1.37 -4.93
CA ALA A 79 42.07 2.54 -4.35
C ALA A 79 41.02 3.40 -3.64
N PRO A 80 41.33 4.01 -2.46
CA PRO A 80 40.37 4.82 -1.72
C PRO A 80 39.71 5.92 -2.58
N GLU A 81 40.49 6.57 -3.42
CA GLU A 81 40.05 7.62 -4.35
C GLU A 81 39.06 7.07 -5.38
N THR A 82 39.35 5.91 -5.96
CA THR A 82 38.48 5.25 -6.96
C THR A 82 37.17 4.86 -6.31
N ARG A 83 37.21 4.29 -5.09
CA ARG A 83 36.02 3.93 -4.31
C ARG A 83 35.18 5.18 -4.00
N ALA A 84 35.80 6.23 -3.45
CA ALA A 84 35.13 7.48 -3.13
C ALA A 84 34.49 8.13 -4.37
N ARG A 85 35.26 8.22 -5.47
CA ARG A 85 34.76 8.76 -6.73
C ARG A 85 33.56 7.95 -7.26
N ALA A 86 33.67 6.63 -7.33
CA ALA A 86 32.62 5.76 -7.84
C ALA A 86 31.30 5.88 -7.04
N VAL A 87 31.39 6.04 -5.72
CA VAL A 87 30.22 6.22 -4.85
C VAL A 87 29.68 7.65 -4.94
N LEU A 88 30.54 8.66 -4.76
CA LEU A 88 30.12 10.06 -4.72
C LEU A 88 29.57 10.53 -6.06
N VAL A 89 30.19 10.18 -7.17
CA VAL A 89 29.67 10.51 -8.51
C VAL A 89 28.30 9.88 -8.73
N SER A 90 28.12 8.61 -8.34
CA SER A 90 26.83 7.93 -8.48
C SER A 90 25.72 8.51 -7.61
N ILE A 91 26.07 9.18 -6.50
CA ILE A 91 25.11 9.89 -5.63
C ILE A 91 24.83 11.30 -6.13
N LEU A 92 25.89 12.05 -6.48
CA LEU A 92 25.83 13.47 -6.82
C LEU A 92 25.42 13.71 -8.28
N GLU A 93 25.74 12.79 -9.14
CA GLU A 93 25.43 12.81 -10.57
C GLU A 93 24.54 11.60 -10.91
N PRO A 94 23.30 11.55 -10.43
CA PRO A 94 22.41 10.44 -10.76
C PRO A 94 22.20 10.40 -12.27
N SER A 95 22.55 9.28 -12.90
CA SER A 95 22.41 9.11 -14.33
C SER A 95 20.95 9.24 -14.75
N ALA A 96 20.68 10.14 -15.72
CA ALA A 96 19.44 10.22 -16.48
C ALA A 96 18.16 10.03 -15.67
N ASN A 97 17.78 11.02 -14.88
CA ASN A 97 16.47 11.11 -14.20
C ASN A 97 16.16 9.98 -13.17
N ARG A 98 17.15 9.27 -12.66
CA ARG A 98 16.92 8.21 -11.67
C ARG A 98 17.68 8.48 -10.36
N PRO A 99 16.99 8.38 -9.20
CA PRO A 99 17.65 8.48 -7.90
C PRO A 99 18.72 7.40 -7.70
N TYR A 100 19.76 7.70 -6.93
CA TYR A 100 20.76 6.73 -6.53
C TYR A 100 20.13 5.46 -5.92
N GLY A 101 20.59 4.30 -6.37
CA GLY A 101 20.10 2.99 -5.92
C GLY A 101 18.86 2.46 -6.65
N SER A 102 18.20 3.30 -7.47
CA SER A 102 17.06 2.84 -8.26
C SER A 102 17.49 1.89 -9.39
N ARG A 103 16.56 1.01 -9.79
CA ARG A 103 16.74 0.08 -10.92
C ARG A 103 16.11 0.65 -12.18
N PRO A 104 16.58 0.25 -13.37
CA PRO A 104 15.87 0.54 -14.62
C PRO A 104 14.45 0.00 -14.61
N ALA A 105 13.57 0.62 -15.42
CA ALA A 105 12.22 0.12 -15.63
C ALA A 105 12.26 -1.35 -16.07
N ASN A 106 11.47 -2.19 -15.40
CA ASN A 106 11.42 -3.64 -15.64
C ASN A 106 10.18 -4.06 -16.44
N GLY A 107 9.33 -3.10 -16.87
CA GLY A 107 8.11 -3.31 -17.64
C GLY A 107 6.95 -3.94 -16.87
N LYS A 108 7.09 -4.16 -15.55
CA LYS A 108 6.06 -4.77 -14.71
C LYS A 108 5.26 -3.71 -13.96
N LYS A 109 3.95 -3.96 -13.82
CA LYS A 109 3.00 -3.07 -13.16
C LYS A 109 2.58 -3.62 -11.80
N VAL A 110 2.59 -2.77 -10.78
CA VAL A 110 2.18 -3.13 -9.42
C VAL A 110 1.17 -2.13 -8.90
N ILE A 111 0.03 -2.62 -8.43
CA ILE A 111 -0.91 -1.82 -7.65
C ILE A 111 -0.57 -2.02 -6.17
N VAL A 112 -0.49 -0.95 -5.42
CA VAL A 112 -0.41 -0.99 -3.96
C VAL A 112 -1.63 -0.25 -3.41
N GLU A 113 -2.55 -1.01 -2.83
CA GLU A 113 -3.73 -0.49 -2.14
C GLU A 113 -3.42 -0.34 -0.66
N TYR A 114 -3.61 0.87 -0.13
CA TYR A 114 -3.31 1.16 1.27
C TYR A 114 -4.05 2.39 1.79
N SER A 115 -3.98 2.61 3.10
CA SER A 115 -4.68 3.66 3.85
C SER A 115 -6.17 3.37 4.01
N SER A 116 -6.95 3.44 2.96
CA SER A 116 -8.38 3.05 2.85
C SER A 116 -9.27 3.58 4.00
N PRO A 117 -9.23 4.90 4.31
CA PRO A 117 -10.07 5.46 5.36
C PRO A 117 -11.53 5.54 4.92
N ASN A 118 -12.42 5.41 5.89
CA ASN A 118 -13.84 5.72 5.65
C ASN A 118 -14.04 7.23 5.59
N ILE A 119 -14.75 7.73 4.58
CA ILE A 119 -15.15 9.15 4.54
C ILE A 119 -16.06 9.48 5.73
N ALA A 120 -16.17 10.76 6.06
CA ALA A 120 -16.89 11.27 7.21
C ALA A 120 -16.37 10.79 8.57
N LYS A 121 -15.17 10.21 8.60
CA LYS A 121 -14.44 9.86 9.82
C LYS A 121 -13.05 10.49 9.82
N LEU A 122 -12.61 10.86 11.01
CA LEU A 122 -11.26 11.41 11.19
C LEU A 122 -10.20 10.31 11.12
N PHE A 123 -9.01 10.68 10.68
CA PHE A 123 -7.85 9.80 10.77
C PHE A 123 -7.52 9.48 12.21
N THR A 124 -7.41 8.20 12.52
CA THR A 124 -6.92 7.69 13.80
C THR A 124 -5.51 7.12 13.64
N ILE A 125 -4.82 6.93 14.76
CA ILE A 125 -3.51 6.27 14.77
C ILE A 125 -3.55 4.88 14.10
N GLY A 126 -4.71 4.22 14.06
CA GLY A 126 -4.90 2.95 13.37
C GLY A 126 -4.63 3.01 11.86
N HIS A 127 -4.94 4.14 11.22
CA HIS A 127 -4.72 4.32 9.78
C HIS A 127 -3.24 4.58 9.44
N LEU A 128 -2.43 5.10 10.38
CA LEU A 128 -1.02 5.43 10.15
C LEU A 128 -0.23 4.20 9.67
N ARG A 129 -0.48 3.05 10.29
CA ARG A 129 0.29 1.84 10.00
C ARG A 129 0.08 1.35 8.56
N SER A 130 -1.16 1.22 8.11
CA SER A 130 -1.47 0.88 6.71
C SER A 130 -0.87 1.91 5.75
N THR A 131 -1.05 3.20 6.04
CA THR A 131 -0.57 4.30 5.21
C THR A 131 0.95 4.25 5.04
N MET A 132 1.72 4.11 6.12
CA MET A 132 3.18 4.12 6.06
C MET A 132 3.76 2.84 5.47
N ILE A 133 3.21 1.67 5.80
CA ILE A 133 3.65 0.40 5.22
C ILE A 133 3.38 0.40 3.71
N GLY A 134 2.18 0.78 3.30
CA GLY A 134 1.81 0.83 1.88
C GLY A 134 2.66 1.84 1.10
N HIS A 135 2.88 3.02 1.66
CA HIS A 135 3.76 4.02 1.06
C HIS A 135 5.20 3.49 0.88
N ALA A 136 5.76 2.86 1.91
CA ALA A 136 7.10 2.28 1.84
C ALA A 136 7.19 1.17 0.79
N LEU A 137 6.18 0.30 0.69
CA LEU A 137 6.10 -0.74 -0.35
C LEU A 137 6.02 -0.13 -1.76
N ALA A 138 5.18 0.89 -1.95
CA ALA A 138 5.05 1.58 -3.22
C ALA A 138 6.40 2.21 -3.65
N GLN A 139 7.06 2.93 -2.73
CA GLN A 139 8.38 3.52 -2.98
C GLN A 139 9.44 2.45 -3.31
N THR A 140 9.47 1.35 -2.55
CA THR A 140 10.41 0.26 -2.78
C THR A 140 10.22 -0.36 -4.16
N HIS A 141 8.99 -0.65 -4.57
CA HIS A 141 8.70 -1.17 -5.91
C HIS A 141 9.10 -0.18 -7.01
N GLN A 142 8.83 1.11 -6.80
CA GLN A 142 9.25 2.15 -7.76
C GLN A 142 10.79 2.19 -7.90
N PHE A 143 11.53 2.11 -6.80
CA PHE A 143 13.00 2.01 -6.82
C PHE A 143 13.50 0.76 -7.54
N LEU A 144 12.75 -0.34 -7.47
CA LEU A 144 13.04 -1.59 -8.18
C LEU A 144 12.64 -1.57 -9.67
N GLY A 145 12.17 -0.42 -10.17
CA GLY A 145 11.86 -0.22 -11.58
C GLY A 145 10.46 -0.68 -12.01
N TYR A 146 9.57 -0.95 -11.06
CA TYR A 146 8.17 -1.23 -11.37
C TYR A 146 7.41 0.05 -11.70
N ASP A 147 6.43 -0.06 -12.59
CA ASP A 147 5.37 0.94 -12.78
C ASP A 147 4.34 0.74 -11.64
N VAL A 148 4.26 1.71 -10.71
CA VAL A 148 3.50 1.58 -9.47
C VAL A 148 2.28 2.47 -9.49
N THR A 149 1.10 1.87 -9.33
CA THR A 149 -0.15 2.59 -9.05
C THR A 149 -0.43 2.56 -7.55
N ARG A 150 -0.47 3.74 -6.92
CA ARG A 150 -0.84 3.94 -5.52
C ARG A 150 -2.34 4.18 -5.43
N LEU A 151 -3.06 3.20 -4.92
CA LEU A 151 -4.51 3.21 -4.87
C LEU A 151 -4.99 3.37 -3.43
N ASN A 152 -5.94 4.28 -3.23
CA ASN A 152 -6.63 4.45 -1.96
C ASN A 152 -8.10 4.05 -2.12
N HIS A 153 -8.42 2.85 -1.66
CA HIS A 153 -9.80 2.33 -1.71
C HIS A 153 -10.61 2.92 -0.56
N LEU A 154 -11.23 4.08 -0.81
CA LEU A 154 -11.99 4.79 0.21
C LEU A 154 -13.27 4.05 0.59
N GLY A 155 -13.54 3.96 1.90
CA GLY A 155 -14.84 3.51 2.40
C GLY A 155 -15.87 4.64 2.27
N ASP A 156 -16.35 4.88 1.06
CA ASP A 156 -17.26 5.96 0.74
C ASP A 156 -18.68 5.49 0.43
N TRP A 157 -19.02 4.23 0.77
CA TRP A 157 -20.35 3.67 0.60
C TRP A 157 -20.74 2.77 1.78
N GLY A 158 -22.05 2.68 2.06
CA GLY A 158 -22.58 1.79 3.09
C GLY A 158 -23.57 2.48 4.04
N THR A 159 -24.23 1.68 4.88
CA THR A 159 -25.30 2.12 5.81
C THR A 159 -24.87 3.22 6.77
N GLN A 160 -23.58 3.38 7.03
CA GLN A 160 -23.03 4.48 7.82
C GLN A 160 -23.35 5.86 7.26
N PHE A 161 -23.55 5.96 5.93
CA PHE A 161 -23.94 7.24 5.30
C PHE A 161 -25.40 7.57 5.53
N GLY A 162 -26.27 6.57 5.62
CA GLY A 162 -27.65 6.81 6.08
C GLY A 162 -27.69 7.40 7.48
N THR A 163 -26.88 6.87 8.40
CA THR A 163 -26.73 7.43 9.75
C THR A 163 -26.26 8.89 9.72
N LEU A 164 -25.26 9.19 8.91
CA LEU A 164 -24.70 10.54 8.83
C LEU A 164 -25.66 11.53 8.17
N LEU A 165 -26.35 11.11 7.10
CA LEU A 165 -27.37 11.91 6.44
C LEU A 165 -28.53 12.24 7.40
N ALA A 166 -29.03 11.24 8.13
CA ALA A 166 -30.06 11.44 9.14
C ALA A 166 -29.59 12.38 10.26
N ALA A 167 -28.39 12.18 10.78
CA ALA A 167 -27.82 13.04 11.81
C ALA A 167 -27.67 14.50 11.34
N TYR A 168 -27.15 14.69 10.13
CA TYR A 168 -26.95 16.01 9.55
C TYR A 168 -28.28 16.73 9.32
N THR A 169 -29.25 16.08 8.70
CA THR A 169 -30.57 16.69 8.46
C THR A 169 -31.37 16.95 9.73
N ARG A 170 -31.19 16.13 10.75
CA ARG A 170 -31.87 16.28 12.03
C ARG A 170 -31.34 17.48 12.84
N TRP A 171 -30.04 17.69 12.88
CA TRP A 171 -29.42 18.65 13.78
C TRP A 171 -28.68 19.79 13.09
N ALA A 172 -27.88 19.51 12.07
CA ALA A 172 -27.02 20.52 11.46
C ALA A 172 -27.82 21.53 10.62
N LEU A 173 -28.79 21.08 9.81
CA LEU A 173 -29.63 21.97 9.02
C LEU A 173 -30.54 22.87 9.90
N LYS A 174 -30.89 22.41 11.10
CA LYS A 174 -31.71 23.16 12.04
C LYS A 174 -30.91 24.11 12.94
N GLU A 175 -29.72 23.65 13.35
CA GLU A 175 -28.87 24.36 14.32
C GLU A 175 -27.90 25.35 13.62
N ASN A 176 -27.48 25.06 12.39
CA ASN A 176 -26.53 25.86 11.62
C ASN A 176 -26.83 25.76 10.11
N PRO A 177 -27.80 26.49 9.56
CA PRO A 177 -28.05 26.49 8.12
C PRO A 177 -26.85 26.98 7.28
N GLU A 178 -25.90 27.69 7.88
CA GLU A 178 -24.67 28.18 7.26
C GLU A 178 -23.66 27.07 6.94
N LEU A 179 -23.87 25.83 7.46
CA LEU A 179 -23.03 24.67 7.10
C LEU A 179 -23.21 24.22 5.65
N GLU A 180 -24.24 24.66 4.96
CA GLU A 180 -24.45 24.41 3.52
C GLU A 180 -23.74 25.43 2.62
N GLY A 181 -23.33 26.58 3.14
CA GLY A 181 -22.58 27.59 2.40
C GLY A 181 -21.07 27.33 2.38
N ASP A 182 -20.43 27.92 1.39
CA ASP A 182 -19.01 27.80 1.08
C ASP A 182 -18.08 27.44 2.23
N PHE A 183 -17.22 26.46 1.99
CA PHE A 183 -16.27 25.84 2.92
C PHE A 183 -15.19 26.77 3.51
N GLU A 184 -15.19 28.04 3.21
CA GLU A 184 -14.35 29.01 3.85
C GLU A 184 -14.89 29.32 5.26
N TRP A 185 -14.50 28.51 6.20
CA TRP A 185 -14.61 28.88 7.60
C TRP A 185 -13.69 30.08 7.83
N ALA A 186 -14.25 31.25 7.82
CA ALA A 186 -13.56 32.53 7.92
C ALA A 186 -12.81 32.73 9.24
N GLU A 187 -12.90 31.82 10.19
CA GLU A 187 -12.17 31.92 11.46
C GLU A 187 -11.37 30.66 11.77
N PRO A 188 -10.10 30.82 12.15
CA PRO A 188 -9.34 29.71 12.71
C PRO A 188 -10.09 29.23 13.95
N ALA A 189 -10.33 27.93 14.01
CA ALA A 189 -10.98 27.30 15.15
C ALA A 189 -10.26 27.68 16.45
N PRO A 190 -10.92 28.29 17.44
CA PRO A 190 -10.29 28.50 18.73
C PRO A 190 -10.01 27.12 19.34
N GLU A 191 -8.75 26.91 19.72
CA GLU A 191 -8.25 25.73 20.43
C GLU A 191 -8.62 24.37 19.81
N GLY A 192 -7.91 23.98 18.72
CA GLY A 192 -7.78 22.61 18.23
C GLY A 192 -9.07 21.99 17.70
N ARG A 193 -9.21 21.91 16.38
CA ARG A 193 -10.13 21.01 15.70
C ARG A 193 -11.60 21.42 15.62
N ARG A 194 -11.91 22.43 14.83
CA ARG A 194 -13.27 22.65 14.35
C ARG A 194 -13.34 22.54 12.82
N THR A 195 -12.72 21.44 12.28
CA THR A 195 -12.89 21.18 10.85
C THR A 195 -14.31 20.70 10.58
N PRO A 196 -14.85 20.93 9.39
CA PRO A 196 -16.16 20.39 9.01
C PRO A 196 -16.25 18.87 9.20
N LEU A 197 -15.15 18.14 8.94
CA LEU A 197 -15.08 16.69 9.15
C LEU A 197 -15.23 16.32 10.64
N PHE A 198 -14.64 17.09 11.55
CA PHE A 198 -14.79 16.85 12.98
C PHE A 198 -16.24 17.02 13.44
N ARG A 199 -16.96 18.02 12.90
CA ARG A 199 -18.38 18.19 13.19
C ARG A 199 -19.23 17.04 12.65
N LEU A 200 -18.98 16.58 11.45
CA LEU A 200 -19.64 15.37 10.93
C LEU A 200 -19.39 14.15 11.83
N PHE A 201 -18.18 14.00 12.33
CA PHE A 201 -17.83 12.97 13.29
C PHE A 201 -18.61 13.13 14.62
N GLN A 202 -18.73 14.35 15.15
CA GLN A 202 -19.53 14.59 16.35
C GLN A 202 -21.00 14.25 16.15
N LEU A 203 -21.59 14.60 15.01
CA LEU A 203 -22.97 14.24 14.67
C LEU A 203 -23.14 12.72 14.59
N TYR A 204 -22.18 12.01 14.01
CA TYR A 204 -22.17 10.56 13.94
C TYR A 204 -22.12 9.90 15.33
N VAL A 205 -21.27 10.39 16.22
CA VAL A 205 -21.16 9.90 17.61
C VAL A 205 -22.47 10.18 18.36
N ARG A 206 -23.02 11.41 18.25
CA ARG A 206 -24.29 11.79 18.87
C ARG A 206 -25.42 10.88 18.42
N PHE A 207 -25.53 10.61 17.11
CA PHE A 207 -26.55 9.73 16.57
C PHE A 207 -26.53 8.34 17.21
N HIS A 208 -25.33 7.75 17.32
CA HIS A 208 -25.18 6.44 17.94
C HIS A 208 -25.46 6.42 19.45
N ALA A 209 -25.27 7.54 20.13
CA ALA A 209 -25.65 7.65 21.55
C ALA A 209 -27.18 7.76 21.70
N ASP A 210 -27.84 8.57 20.87
CA ASP A 210 -29.26 8.84 20.97
C ASP A 210 -30.11 7.68 20.42
N GLU A 211 -29.67 6.94 19.39
CA GLU A 211 -30.39 5.78 18.84
C GLU A 211 -30.61 4.64 19.84
N VAL A 212 -29.84 4.62 20.93
CA VAL A 212 -30.02 3.64 22.02
C VAL A 212 -31.33 3.90 22.76
N GLN A 213 -31.72 5.17 22.87
CA GLN A 213 -32.94 5.60 23.56
C GLN A 213 -34.13 5.74 22.58
N ASP A 214 -33.86 6.04 21.31
CA ASP A 214 -34.86 6.17 20.25
C ASP A 214 -34.55 5.22 19.07
N PRO A 215 -35.02 3.96 19.12
CA PRO A 215 -34.79 2.99 18.04
C PRO A 215 -35.35 3.41 16.67
N ALA A 216 -36.33 4.34 16.59
CA ALA A 216 -36.87 4.83 15.33
C ALA A 216 -35.80 5.58 14.50
N MET A 217 -34.77 6.11 15.14
CA MET A 217 -33.62 6.73 14.46
C MET A 217 -32.90 5.75 13.50
N ARG A 218 -32.90 4.46 13.81
CA ARG A 218 -32.31 3.45 12.91
C ARG A 218 -33.10 3.29 11.61
N ASP A 219 -34.42 3.39 11.70
CA ASP A 219 -35.29 3.31 10.51
C ASP A 219 -35.15 4.58 9.68
N GLU A 220 -35.01 5.74 10.31
CA GLU A 220 -34.69 6.99 9.62
C GLU A 220 -33.35 6.89 8.87
N ALA A 221 -32.29 6.42 9.52
CA ALA A 221 -30.98 6.21 8.90
C ALA A 221 -31.06 5.22 7.72
N ARG A 222 -31.82 4.13 7.88
CA ARG A 222 -32.06 3.16 6.82
C ARG A 222 -32.78 3.79 5.64
N GLY A 223 -33.81 4.61 5.91
CA GLY A 223 -34.55 5.34 4.88
C GLY A 223 -33.64 6.31 4.09
N TRP A 224 -32.76 7.03 4.76
CA TRP A 224 -31.79 7.90 4.10
C TRP A 224 -30.80 7.12 3.22
N PHE A 225 -30.34 5.96 3.67
CA PHE A 225 -29.46 5.14 2.85
C PHE A 225 -30.17 4.57 1.63
N GLN A 226 -31.42 4.12 1.75
CA GLN A 226 -32.25 3.70 0.62
C GLN A 226 -32.47 4.82 -0.40
N ARG A 227 -32.71 6.06 0.06
CA ARG A 227 -32.78 7.23 -0.82
C ARG A 227 -31.46 7.45 -1.57
N LEU A 228 -30.32 7.33 -0.87
CA LEU A 228 -29.01 7.48 -1.47
C LEU A 228 -28.76 6.42 -2.56
N GLU A 229 -29.09 5.16 -2.30
CA GLU A 229 -29.02 4.05 -3.27
C GLU A 229 -29.94 4.28 -4.47
N ALA A 230 -31.15 4.76 -4.23
CA ALA A 230 -32.13 5.09 -5.28
C ALA A 230 -31.75 6.32 -6.12
N GLY A 231 -30.66 7.02 -5.78
CA GLY A 231 -30.20 8.19 -6.55
C GLY A 231 -30.93 9.48 -6.20
N ASP A 232 -31.59 9.57 -5.03
CA ASP A 232 -32.24 10.80 -4.57
C ASP A 232 -31.28 12.00 -4.61
N ALA A 233 -31.71 13.09 -5.21
CA ALA A 233 -30.88 14.25 -5.50
C ALA A 233 -30.30 14.90 -4.23
N GLU A 234 -31.10 15.02 -3.16
CA GLU A 234 -30.65 15.59 -1.90
C GLU A 234 -29.66 14.68 -1.19
N ALA A 235 -29.97 13.38 -1.09
CA ALA A 235 -29.08 12.40 -0.47
C ALA A 235 -27.73 12.33 -1.20
N ARG A 236 -27.74 12.33 -2.54
CA ARG A 236 -26.51 12.34 -3.36
C ARG A 236 -25.72 13.64 -3.22
N ARG A 237 -26.38 14.79 -3.17
CA ARG A 237 -25.74 16.10 -2.96
C ARG A 237 -25.01 16.13 -1.61
N LEU A 238 -25.69 15.76 -0.53
CA LEU A 238 -25.10 15.74 0.81
C LEU A 238 -23.97 14.71 0.92
N TRP A 239 -24.15 13.52 0.38
CA TRP A 239 -23.09 12.49 0.34
C TRP A 239 -21.85 12.97 -0.43
N SER A 240 -22.03 13.58 -1.60
CA SER A 240 -20.90 14.13 -2.39
C SER A 240 -20.17 15.21 -1.61
N TRP A 241 -20.89 16.05 -0.90
CA TRP A 241 -20.32 17.09 -0.06
C TRP A 241 -19.53 16.50 1.14
N PHE A 242 -20.06 15.49 1.83
CA PHE A 242 -19.31 14.79 2.89
C PHE A 242 -18.04 14.15 2.37
N ARG A 243 -18.10 13.60 1.16
CA ARG A 243 -16.92 13.03 0.49
C ARG A 243 -15.87 14.09 0.20
N GLU A 244 -16.27 15.22 -0.32
CA GLU A 244 -15.36 16.33 -0.64
C GLU A 244 -14.66 16.88 0.61
N ILE A 245 -15.40 17.14 1.69
CA ILE A 245 -14.85 17.55 2.99
C ILE A 245 -13.79 16.54 3.45
N SER A 246 -14.14 15.25 3.41
CA SER A 246 -13.27 14.19 3.89
C SER A 246 -11.99 14.11 3.08
N LEU A 247 -12.08 14.22 1.76
CA LEU A 247 -10.91 14.20 0.88
C LEU A 247 -9.96 15.38 1.12
N ARG A 248 -10.48 16.57 1.38
CA ARG A 248 -9.65 17.75 1.73
C ARG A 248 -8.88 17.52 3.02
N GLU A 249 -9.54 16.99 4.06
CA GLU A 249 -8.89 16.68 5.33
C GLU A 249 -7.87 15.53 5.20
N PHE A 250 -8.20 14.50 4.43
CA PHE A 250 -7.27 13.40 4.17
C PHE A 250 -6.03 13.89 3.43
N GLN A 251 -6.22 14.74 2.42
CA GLN A 251 -5.09 15.31 1.68
C GLN A 251 -4.15 16.09 2.59
N ARG A 252 -4.69 16.88 3.53
CA ARG A 252 -3.88 17.62 4.51
C ARG A 252 -3.02 16.69 5.37
N ILE A 253 -3.56 15.57 5.80
CA ILE A 253 -2.80 14.56 6.57
C ILE A 253 -1.77 13.85 5.68
N TYR A 254 -2.14 13.48 4.45
CA TYR A 254 -1.21 12.87 3.50
C TYR A 254 -0.04 13.80 3.16
N ASP A 255 -0.28 15.08 2.97
CA ASP A 255 0.77 16.07 2.74
C ASP A 255 1.75 16.16 3.92
N ARG A 256 1.24 16.15 5.16
CA ARG A 256 2.08 16.08 6.38
C ARG A 256 2.94 14.83 6.45
N LEU A 257 2.42 13.70 5.98
CA LEU A 257 3.13 12.40 5.97
C LEU A 257 4.04 12.24 4.74
N GLY A 258 3.98 13.15 3.76
CA GLY A 258 4.68 13.01 2.48
C GLY A 258 4.14 11.87 1.61
N VAL A 259 2.86 11.49 1.82
CA VAL A 259 2.20 10.39 1.10
C VAL A 259 1.37 10.93 -0.05
N ARG A 260 1.42 10.24 -1.20
CA ARG A 260 0.65 10.59 -2.39
C ARG A 260 -0.02 9.36 -2.96
N PHE A 261 -1.19 9.56 -3.55
CA PHE A 261 -1.94 8.55 -4.29
C PHE A 261 -2.09 8.96 -5.75
N ASP A 262 -2.12 7.99 -6.64
CA ASP A 262 -2.34 8.19 -8.07
C ASP A 262 -3.85 8.25 -8.35
N THR A 263 -4.68 7.59 -7.53
CA THR A 263 -6.15 7.68 -7.59
C THR A 263 -6.79 7.67 -6.20
N LEU A 264 -7.80 8.55 -6.03
CA LEU A 264 -8.74 8.62 -4.90
C LEU A 264 -10.18 8.44 -5.40
N ALA A 265 -10.36 8.17 -6.69
CA ALA A 265 -11.69 8.08 -7.32
C ALA A 265 -12.32 6.70 -7.18
N GLU A 266 -11.52 5.66 -6.96
CA GLU A 266 -11.93 4.25 -6.96
C GLU A 266 -12.23 3.75 -5.55
N GLY A 267 -13.09 4.50 -4.81
CA GLY A 267 -13.66 4.06 -3.55
C GLY A 267 -14.75 3.00 -3.72
N GLU A 268 -15.39 2.60 -2.62
CA GLU A 268 -16.46 1.60 -2.61
C GLU A 268 -17.63 1.98 -3.53
N ALA A 269 -18.00 3.27 -3.55
CA ALA A 269 -19.11 3.81 -4.38
C ALA A 269 -18.83 3.67 -5.89
N PHE A 270 -17.57 3.69 -6.31
CA PHE A 270 -17.18 3.55 -7.71
C PHE A 270 -17.57 2.20 -8.32
N TYR A 271 -17.72 1.18 -7.49
CA TYR A 271 -17.99 -0.19 -7.95
C TYR A 271 -19.47 -0.56 -7.89
N GLU A 272 -20.37 0.36 -7.53
CA GLU A 272 -21.81 0.06 -7.31
C GLU A 272 -22.47 -0.50 -8.57
N ASP A 273 -22.22 0.09 -9.72
CA ASP A 273 -22.75 -0.36 -11.02
C ASP A 273 -22.10 -1.65 -11.55
N ARG A 274 -21.05 -2.12 -10.91
CA ARG A 274 -20.30 -3.33 -11.28
C ARG A 274 -20.69 -4.55 -10.45
N LEU A 275 -21.47 -4.36 -9.39
CA LEU A 275 -21.87 -5.46 -8.50
C LEU A 275 -22.75 -6.49 -9.21
N ALA A 276 -23.80 -6.03 -9.90
CA ALA A 276 -24.70 -6.93 -10.65
C ALA A 276 -23.98 -7.69 -11.78
N PRO A 277 -23.16 -7.05 -12.63
CA PRO A 277 -22.32 -7.75 -13.60
C PRO A 277 -21.37 -8.78 -12.95
N THR A 278 -20.79 -8.46 -11.77
CA THR A 278 -19.93 -9.41 -11.06
C THR A 278 -20.70 -10.63 -10.58
N MET A 279 -21.88 -10.43 -10.02
CA MET A 279 -22.75 -11.54 -9.61
C MET A 279 -23.13 -12.44 -10.80
N GLN A 280 -23.44 -11.83 -11.96
CA GLN A 280 -23.73 -12.59 -13.19
C GLN A 280 -22.53 -13.42 -13.65
N LEU A 281 -21.32 -12.87 -13.62
CA LEU A 281 -20.09 -13.61 -13.96
C LEU A 281 -19.87 -14.82 -13.04
N LEU A 282 -20.14 -14.67 -11.74
CA LEU A 282 -20.03 -15.78 -10.78
C LEU A 282 -21.08 -16.85 -11.03
N GLU A 283 -22.29 -16.47 -11.44
CA GLU A 283 -23.37 -17.39 -11.80
C GLU A 283 -23.07 -18.15 -13.08
N ASP A 284 -22.65 -17.45 -14.14
CA ASP A 284 -22.28 -18.03 -15.43
C ASP A 284 -21.09 -19.02 -15.30
N ALA A 285 -20.18 -18.75 -14.35
CA ALA A 285 -19.08 -19.64 -14.02
C ALA A 285 -19.51 -20.85 -13.15
N GLY A 286 -20.79 -20.93 -12.75
CA GLY A 286 -21.30 -22.00 -11.91
C GLY A 286 -20.72 -22.05 -10.49
N LEU A 287 -20.21 -20.92 -9.99
CA LEU A 287 -19.58 -20.85 -8.67
C LEU A 287 -20.57 -20.60 -7.53
N LEU A 288 -21.75 -20.05 -7.84
CA LEU A 288 -22.74 -19.68 -6.84
C LEU A 288 -23.58 -20.88 -6.40
N VAL A 289 -23.71 -21.04 -5.09
CA VAL A 289 -24.62 -22.01 -4.47
C VAL A 289 -25.51 -21.29 -3.44
N GLU A 290 -26.68 -21.87 -3.18
CA GLU A 290 -27.57 -21.36 -2.15
C GLU A 290 -27.04 -21.75 -0.76
N GLY A 291 -26.91 -20.78 0.11
CA GLY A 291 -26.53 -20.93 1.49
C GLY A 291 -27.73 -20.78 2.44
N GLU A 292 -27.46 -20.59 3.71
CA GLU A 292 -28.51 -20.39 4.73
C GLU A 292 -29.34 -19.13 4.43
N LYS A 293 -30.66 -19.26 4.68
CA LYS A 293 -31.63 -18.14 4.56
C LYS A 293 -31.64 -17.47 3.17
N GLY A 294 -31.38 -18.25 2.11
CA GLY A 294 -31.38 -17.76 0.74
C GLY A 294 -30.16 -16.92 0.36
N ALA A 295 -29.12 -16.94 1.16
CA ALA A 295 -27.86 -16.26 0.82
C ALA A 295 -27.16 -16.93 -0.37
N ARG A 296 -26.39 -16.18 -1.13
CA ARG A 296 -25.55 -16.70 -2.22
C ARG A 296 -24.10 -16.81 -1.71
N ILE A 297 -23.54 -18.02 -1.78
CA ILE A 297 -22.21 -18.33 -1.27
C ILE A 297 -21.38 -19.05 -2.35
N ILE A 298 -20.05 -19.08 -2.13
CA ILE A 298 -19.10 -19.85 -2.95
C ILE A 298 -18.35 -20.81 -2.04
N ASN A 299 -18.41 -22.10 -2.33
CA ASN A 299 -17.68 -23.13 -1.59
C ASN A 299 -16.20 -23.10 -1.96
N LEU A 300 -15.35 -23.18 -0.92
CA LEU A 300 -13.90 -23.10 -1.04
C LEU A 300 -13.18 -24.27 -0.35
N GLU A 301 -13.91 -25.33 0.02
CA GLU A 301 -13.36 -26.52 0.68
C GLU A 301 -12.31 -27.23 -0.17
N ASP A 302 -12.49 -27.25 -1.49
CA ASP A 302 -11.57 -27.85 -2.46
C ASP A 302 -10.21 -27.14 -2.55
N VAL A 303 -10.13 -25.89 -2.06
CA VAL A 303 -8.88 -25.12 -1.93
C VAL A 303 -8.43 -24.97 -0.47
N GLY A 304 -9.02 -25.77 0.44
CA GLY A 304 -8.61 -25.84 1.85
C GLY A 304 -9.18 -24.74 2.74
N ILE A 305 -10.20 -24.00 2.29
CA ILE A 305 -10.88 -22.96 3.09
C ILE A 305 -12.26 -23.51 3.49
N GLY A 306 -12.40 -23.94 4.75
CA GLY A 306 -13.63 -24.57 5.24
C GLY A 306 -14.82 -23.61 5.41
N THR A 307 -14.58 -22.29 5.45
CA THR A 307 -15.65 -21.29 5.51
C THR A 307 -15.97 -20.78 4.12
N PRO A 308 -17.23 -20.94 3.64
CA PRO A 308 -17.61 -20.46 2.31
C PRO A 308 -17.53 -18.95 2.21
N CYS A 309 -17.28 -18.43 1.01
CA CYS A 309 -17.33 -16.99 0.75
C CYS A 309 -18.78 -16.57 0.54
N LEU A 310 -19.30 -15.79 1.48
CA LEU A 310 -20.60 -15.13 1.31
C LEU A 310 -20.45 -14.00 0.30
N VAL A 311 -21.27 -13.94 -0.75
CA VAL A 311 -21.25 -12.88 -1.76
C VAL A 311 -22.54 -12.05 -1.80
N GLN A 312 -23.67 -12.60 -1.37
CA GLN A 312 -24.93 -11.87 -1.31
C GLN A 312 -25.79 -12.40 -0.16
N LYS A 313 -26.46 -11.50 0.55
CA LYS A 313 -27.43 -11.89 1.58
C LYS A 313 -28.73 -12.40 0.94
N GLY A 314 -29.55 -13.12 1.70
CA GLY A 314 -30.82 -13.63 1.25
C GLY A 314 -31.87 -12.57 0.87
N ASP A 315 -31.70 -11.33 1.32
CA ASP A 315 -32.50 -10.17 0.93
C ASP A 315 -32.04 -9.51 -0.37
N GLY A 316 -31.04 -10.08 -1.05
CA GLY A 316 -30.43 -9.56 -2.27
C GLY A 316 -29.38 -8.47 -2.05
N THR A 317 -29.10 -8.08 -0.81
CA THR A 317 -28.08 -7.06 -0.49
C THR A 317 -26.68 -7.58 -0.79
N SER A 318 -25.91 -6.84 -1.59
CA SER A 318 -24.49 -7.09 -1.82
C SER A 318 -23.68 -6.78 -0.56
N ILE A 319 -22.56 -7.47 -0.41
CA ILE A 319 -21.67 -7.32 0.73
C ILE A 319 -20.25 -6.93 0.29
N TYR A 320 -19.36 -6.73 1.25
CA TYR A 320 -17.95 -6.37 0.97
C TYR A 320 -17.27 -7.31 -0.02
N ALA A 321 -17.51 -8.63 0.09
CA ALA A 321 -16.90 -9.61 -0.80
C ALA A 321 -17.24 -9.36 -2.29
N THR A 322 -18.50 -9.07 -2.61
CA THR A 322 -18.92 -8.76 -3.99
C THR A 322 -18.23 -7.52 -4.51
N ARG A 323 -18.08 -6.50 -3.66
CA ARG A 323 -17.43 -5.23 -4.02
C ARG A 323 -15.94 -5.42 -4.27
N ASP A 324 -15.25 -6.21 -3.44
CA ASP A 324 -13.83 -6.51 -3.62
C ASP A 324 -13.57 -7.36 -4.87
N LEU A 325 -14.47 -8.29 -5.19
CA LEU A 325 -14.42 -9.04 -6.46
C LEU A 325 -14.60 -8.10 -7.65
N ALA A 326 -15.61 -7.21 -7.61
CA ALA A 326 -15.84 -6.21 -8.66
C ALA A 326 -14.63 -5.28 -8.83
N ALA A 327 -14.02 -4.86 -7.73
CA ALA A 327 -12.81 -4.03 -7.74
C ALA A 327 -11.62 -4.76 -8.39
N ALA A 328 -11.39 -6.02 -8.06
CA ALA A 328 -10.31 -6.81 -8.63
C ALA A 328 -10.50 -7.03 -10.15
N LEU A 329 -11.72 -7.33 -10.59
CA LEU A 329 -12.07 -7.49 -12.00
C LEU A 329 -11.87 -6.19 -12.79
N TYR A 330 -12.30 -5.06 -12.24
CA TYR A 330 -12.06 -3.75 -12.83
C TYR A 330 -10.57 -3.45 -12.94
N ARG A 331 -9.81 -3.64 -11.86
CA ARG A 331 -8.36 -3.39 -11.83
C ARG A 331 -7.59 -4.24 -12.84
N LYS A 332 -8.01 -5.49 -13.04
CA LYS A 332 -7.47 -6.34 -14.11
C LYS A 332 -7.61 -5.66 -15.47
N SER A 333 -8.80 -5.18 -15.81
CA SER A 333 -9.07 -4.57 -17.12
C SER A 333 -8.45 -3.18 -17.28
N ALA A 334 -8.47 -2.35 -16.21
CA ALA A 334 -8.00 -0.96 -16.27
C ALA A 334 -6.47 -0.85 -16.20
N TYR A 335 -5.81 -1.68 -15.40
CA TYR A 335 -4.37 -1.55 -15.11
C TYR A 335 -3.51 -2.67 -15.70
N ALA A 336 -4.10 -3.84 -16.00
CA ALA A 336 -3.36 -5.02 -16.48
C ALA A 336 -2.11 -5.30 -15.63
N PHE A 337 -2.27 -5.36 -14.30
CA PHE A 337 -1.18 -5.42 -13.34
C PHE A 337 -0.51 -6.82 -13.28
N ASP A 338 0.76 -6.85 -12.92
CA ASP A 338 1.48 -8.09 -12.60
C ASP A 338 1.26 -8.52 -11.15
N ARG A 339 1.07 -7.54 -10.24
CA ARG A 339 0.78 -7.76 -8.82
C ARG A 339 -0.14 -6.68 -8.28
N CYS A 340 -1.04 -7.07 -7.37
CA CYS A 340 -1.87 -6.16 -6.59
C CYS A 340 -1.68 -6.49 -5.11
N LEU A 341 -1.13 -5.55 -4.36
CA LEU A 341 -0.85 -5.67 -2.94
C LEU A 341 -1.95 -4.95 -2.14
N TYR A 342 -2.58 -5.67 -1.21
CA TYR A 342 -3.57 -5.16 -0.29
C TYR A 342 -2.94 -5.01 1.10
N VAL A 343 -2.68 -3.77 1.53
CA VAL A 343 -2.06 -3.47 2.83
C VAL A 343 -3.15 -3.24 3.86
N VAL A 344 -3.65 -4.33 4.43
CA VAL A 344 -4.82 -4.38 5.31
C VAL A 344 -4.54 -5.18 6.58
N GLY A 345 -5.25 -4.90 7.66
CA GLY A 345 -5.03 -5.54 8.98
C GLY A 345 -5.21 -7.07 8.97
N THR A 346 -4.57 -7.72 9.94
CA THR A 346 -4.61 -9.20 10.10
C THR A 346 -6.00 -9.75 10.37
N ASP A 347 -6.94 -8.95 10.82
CA ASP A 347 -8.34 -9.33 11.02
C ASP A 347 -9.08 -9.63 9.71
N GLN A 348 -8.52 -9.23 8.56
CA GLN A 348 -9.07 -9.46 7.22
C GLN A 348 -8.40 -10.64 6.47
N VAL A 349 -7.53 -11.42 7.12
CA VAL A 349 -6.78 -12.51 6.47
C VAL A 349 -7.71 -13.52 5.80
N LEU A 350 -8.72 -14.01 6.51
CA LEU A 350 -9.68 -14.97 5.95
C LEU A 350 -10.45 -14.37 4.76
N HIS A 351 -10.89 -13.12 4.88
CA HIS A 351 -11.58 -12.42 3.81
C HIS A 351 -10.75 -12.40 2.51
N PHE A 352 -9.49 -11.96 2.57
CA PHE A 352 -8.63 -11.92 1.38
C PHE A 352 -8.29 -13.33 0.86
N GLN A 353 -8.13 -14.31 1.73
CA GLN A 353 -7.98 -15.71 1.29
C GLN A 353 -9.19 -16.16 0.48
N GLN A 354 -10.41 -15.85 0.93
CA GLN A 354 -11.65 -16.17 0.23
C GLN A 354 -11.74 -15.43 -1.11
N ILE A 355 -11.52 -14.11 -1.12
CA ILE A 355 -11.58 -13.29 -2.35
C ILE A 355 -10.59 -13.79 -3.39
N PHE A 356 -9.34 -14.06 -3.01
CA PHE A 356 -8.32 -14.53 -3.95
C PHE A 356 -8.63 -15.93 -4.48
N ALA A 357 -9.13 -16.81 -3.62
CA ALA A 357 -9.57 -18.15 -4.05
C ALA A 357 -10.75 -18.11 -5.04
N VAL A 358 -11.72 -17.21 -4.82
CA VAL A 358 -12.82 -17.00 -5.76
C VAL A 358 -12.32 -16.45 -7.10
N LEU A 359 -11.42 -15.45 -7.08
CA LEU A 359 -10.82 -14.89 -8.29
C LEU A 359 -10.02 -15.93 -9.07
N ASP A 360 -9.23 -16.77 -8.39
CA ASP A 360 -8.46 -17.86 -9.01
C ASP A 360 -9.36 -18.92 -9.67
N LYS A 361 -10.54 -19.21 -9.08
CA LYS A 361 -11.54 -20.08 -9.66
C LYS A 361 -12.24 -19.47 -10.88
N LEU A 362 -12.53 -18.16 -10.79
CA LEU A 362 -13.23 -17.44 -11.85
C LEU A 362 -12.32 -17.24 -13.07
N ASP A 363 -11.06 -16.90 -12.83
CA ASP A 363 -10.11 -16.61 -13.90
C ASP A 363 -8.67 -16.90 -13.44
N PRO A 364 -8.01 -17.91 -14.04
CA PRO A 364 -6.63 -18.30 -13.71
C PRO A 364 -5.59 -17.17 -13.87
N TRP A 365 -5.94 -16.08 -14.56
CA TRP A 365 -5.07 -14.92 -14.69
C TRP A 365 -4.72 -14.32 -13.31
N PHE A 366 -5.61 -14.40 -12.32
CA PHE A 366 -5.37 -13.85 -11.00
C PHE A 366 -4.35 -14.64 -10.16
N LYS A 367 -4.10 -15.89 -10.52
CA LYS A 367 -3.26 -16.80 -9.73
C LYS A 367 -1.88 -16.22 -9.47
N GLY A 368 -1.57 -16.02 -8.18
CA GLY A 368 -0.28 -15.49 -7.73
C GLY A 368 -0.07 -13.99 -7.98
N ARG A 369 -1.09 -13.26 -8.45
CA ARG A 369 -1.03 -11.81 -8.67
C ARG A 369 -1.59 -11.00 -7.51
N MET A 370 -2.49 -11.59 -6.74
CA MET A 370 -3.16 -10.94 -5.61
C MET A 370 -2.42 -11.27 -4.32
N LEU A 371 -2.04 -10.26 -3.56
CA LEU A 371 -1.24 -10.43 -2.34
C LEU A 371 -1.81 -9.60 -1.20
N HIS A 372 -2.21 -10.26 -0.12
CA HIS A 372 -2.49 -9.59 1.14
C HIS A 372 -1.19 -9.36 1.90
N THR A 373 -0.94 -8.13 2.30
CA THR A 373 0.18 -7.73 3.15
C THR A 373 -0.37 -7.35 4.53
N PRO A 374 -0.56 -8.35 5.41
CA PRO A 374 -1.22 -8.13 6.70
C PRO A 374 -0.31 -7.41 7.69
N PHE A 375 -0.90 -6.58 8.54
CA PHE A 375 -0.20 -5.94 9.65
C PHE A 375 -1.02 -6.03 10.94
N GLY A 376 -0.34 -6.03 12.09
CA GLY A 376 -0.99 -6.07 13.40
C GLY A 376 -1.73 -4.76 13.70
N MET A 377 -2.93 -4.87 14.28
CA MET A 377 -3.75 -3.72 14.66
C MET A 377 -3.11 -2.93 15.81
N VAL A 378 -3.30 -1.60 15.79
CA VAL A 378 -2.97 -0.74 16.94
C VAL A 378 -4.06 -0.93 18.00
N LYS A 379 -3.64 -1.26 19.21
CA LYS A 379 -4.52 -1.45 20.35
C LYS A 379 -4.18 -0.43 21.43
N LEU A 380 -5.19 0.09 22.09
CA LEU A 380 -5.03 0.87 23.32
C LEU A 380 -4.88 -0.07 24.53
N PRO A 381 -4.29 0.37 25.65
CA PRO A 381 -4.28 -0.40 26.89
C PRO A 381 -5.67 -0.88 27.32
N GLU A 382 -6.68 -0.05 27.10
CA GLU A 382 -8.09 -0.30 27.44
C GLU A 382 -8.83 -1.17 26.41
N GLY A 383 -8.17 -1.58 25.30
CA GLY A 383 -8.73 -2.44 24.29
C GLY A 383 -8.79 -1.83 22.88
N LYS A 384 -9.81 -2.22 22.07
CA LYS A 384 -9.98 -1.73 20.70
C LYS A 384 -10.50 -0.30 20.69
N MET A 385 -9.94 0.54 19.82
CA MET A 385 -10.49 1.86 19.48
C MET A 385 -11.88 1.71 18.85
N SER A 386 -12.78 2.63 19.16
CA SER A 386 -14.13 2.66 18.62
C SER A 386 -14.56 4.08 18.26
N THR A 387 -14.69 4.33 16.95
CA THR A 387 -15.21 5.61 16.46
C THR A 387 -16.66 5.87 16.87
N ARG A 388 -17.48 4.82 16.98
CA ARG A 388 -18.88 4.93 17.44
C ARG A 388 -18.99 5.41 18.89
N LYS A 389 -18.02 5.07 19.73
CA LYS A 389 -17.97 5.46 21.15
C LYS A 389 -17.15 6.74 21.39
N GLY A 390 -16.56 7.31 20.35
CA GLY A 390 -15.65 8.46 20.47
C GLY A 390 -14.31 8.15 21.14
N ASN A 391 -14.02 6.88 21.49
CA ASN A 391 -12.76 6.48 22.12
C ASN A 391 -11.72 6.15 21.04
N VAL A 392 -11.06 7.22 20.54
CA VAL A 392 -10.07 7.13 19.47
C VAL A 392 -8.92 8.11 19.74
N ILE A 393 -7.71 7.72 19.32
CA ILE A 393 -6.56 8.63 19.26
C ILE A 393 -6.50 9.15 17.83
N PHE A 394 -6.64 10.45 17.66
CA PHE A 394 -6.53 11.08 16.35
C PHE A 394 -5.08 11.12 15.91
N LEU A 395 -4.85 10.82 14.64
CA LEU A 395 -3.50 10.81 14.07
C LEU A 395 -2.85 12.21 14.14
N GLU A 396 -3.63 13.24 13.94
CA GLU A 396 -3.15 14.62 13.97
C GLU A 396 -2.54 14.99 15.33
N ASP A 397 -3.14 14.57 16.44
CA ASP A 397 -2.59 14.82 17.80
C ASP A 397 -1.23 14.18 17.98
N VAL A 398 -1.12 12.93 17.50
CA VAL A 398 0.15 12.21 17.59
C VAL A 398 1.23 12.92 16.77
N LEU A 399 0.87 13.42 15.58
CA LEU A 399 1.80 14.16 14.73
C LEU A 399 2.19 15.50 15.34
N ASP A 400 1.26 16.20 15.98
CA ASP A 400 1.50 17.48 16.65
C ASP A 400 2.40 17.29 17.87
N GLU A 401 2.12 16.29 18.70
CA GLU A 401 2.94 15.95 19.85
C GLU A 401 4.36 15.56 19.43
N ALA A 402 4.48 14.66 18.44
CA ALA A 402 5.78 14.26 17.90
C ALA A 402 6.58 15.46 17.36
N THR A 403 5.90 16.40 16.69
CA THR A 403 6.55 17.60 16.14
C THR A 403 6.96 18.57 17.24
N SER A 404 6.15 18.74 18.29
CA SER A 404 6.45 19.62 19.43
C SER A 404 7.56 19.08 20.31
N ALA A 405 7.63 17.76 20.48
CA ALA A 405 8.66 17.08 21.26
C ALA A 405 10.05 17.12 20.58
N TRP A 406 10.11 17.44 19.26
CA TRP A 406 11.36 17.50 18.50
C TRP A 406 12.14 18.78 18.84
N PRO A 407 13.41 18.70 19.33
CA PRO A 407 14.16 19.86 19.76
C PRO A 407 14.40 20.85 18.62
N PRO A 408 14.30 22.18 18.87
CA PRO A 408 14.44 23.21 17.84
C PRO A 408 15.80 23.19 17.10
N SER A 409 16.85 22.69 17.75
CA SER A 409 18.20 22.57 17.16
C SER A 409 18.31 21.58 16.01
N SER A 410 17.41 20.58 15.93
CA SER A 410 17.38 19.58 14.88
C SER A 410 16.49 19.97 13.68
N ARG A 411 15.61 20.98 13.83
CA ARG A 411 14.74 21.49 12.75
C ARG A 411 15.50 22.18 11.60
N ARG A 412 16.78 22.50 11.77
CA ARG A 412 17.58 23.27 10.80
C ARG A 412 18.37 22.44 9.80
N ARG A 413 18.20 21.10 9.73
CA ARG A 413 19.09 20.25 8.93
C ARG A 413 18.40 19.32 7.92
N ILE A 414 17.22 19.64 7.44
CA ILE A 414 16.70 18.97 6.25
C ILE A 414 16.69 20.01 5.13
N PRO A 415 17.68 20.01 4.22
CA PRO A 415 17.58 20.79 2.99
C PRO A 415 16.43 20.20 2.15
N SER A 416 15.62 21.07 1.63
CA SER A 416 14.53 20.82 0.68
C SER A 416 15.01 20.09 -0.58
#